data_795084c9353cc6f7617754abaa45371d
#
_entry.id   795084c9353cc6f7617754abaa45371d
#
_cell.length_a   1.000
_cell.length_b   1.000
_cell.length_c   1.000
_cell.angle_alpha   90.00
_cell.angle_beta   90.00
_cell.angle_gamma   90.00
#
_symmetry.space_group_name_H-M   'P 1'
#
loop_
_entity.id
_entity.type
_entity.pdbx_description
1 polymer ?
#
loop_
_entity_poly.entity_id
_entity_poly.type
_entity_poly.pdbx_seq_one_letter_code
_entity_poly.pdbx_strand_id
1 'polypeptide(L)'
;MKDDDRNTLDRRRFLKVAGAQTGLLLATAKGAGAIDQQQQPQQPTPRRAPAVIGQKSPDIAVIGAGAFGGWTAYHLRKMGARVTLVDTWGPGNSRSTSGEETRGVRTSYGDRPHGVLWARWASQAVQRWKDWDAEFSRTTQENVFHTTGDLIFRKDWEPFMKDTRKNWDTVGVKYEVLEPNDVRSHYPVIDLQGINVILYEPQAGVVRARRSCERVAESFQHNGGTMVVARALPSLASGDRLHDMALSNGETLRAGQFVFACGPWLWKIFPEFLRTRLRTPMGNVYYYGTPVGDNRWVAPHMPSFNFPGVTGWAALPNDARGFRVRVGGGTQTDPDTSQRWIDPSNFGRPRQFLIDRFPLLIDAPLLETRSCHYELSVTRNFYIDTHPEWSNVWIAGGGSAEGFKFGPVVGDYVAKRVMGIDGDPVIAKGFRIPKEEFEEPPRTAADSARVKARADSVAKAKADSIKADSVKAGSTGSSRKVPDNDRPPRRPY
;
A
#
# COMPACT_ATOMS: atom_id res chain seq x y z
N MET A 1 2.43 -57.47 23.75
CA MET A 1 0.95 -57.58 23.92
C MET A 1 0.34 -56.27 23.40
N LYS A 2 -0.36 -56.39 22.26
CA LYS A 2 -1.38 -55.49 21.65
C LYS A 2 -0.97 -54.03 21.44
N ASP A 3 -0.56 -53.64 20.20
CA ASP A 3 -1.43 -53.21 19.07
C ASP A 3 -2.29 -52.00 19.40
N ASP A 4 -1.94 -50.89 18.81
CA ASP A 4 -2.94 -49.99 18.22
C ASP A 4 -2.39 -49.31 16.93
N ASP A 5 -2.57 -50.05 15.85
CA ASP A 5 -2.46 -49.63 14.46
C ASP A 5 -3.73 -48.84 14.09
N ARG A 6 -3.68 -47.53 14.01
CA ARG A 6 -4.71 -46.70 13.32
C ARG A 6 -4.13 -45.35 12.92
N ASN A 7 -3.53 -45.29 11.76
CA ASN A 7 -3.62 -44.17 10.80
C ASN A 7 -2.64 -44.35 9.60
N THR A 8 -2.86 -45.43 8.84
CA THR A 8 -2.35 -45.52 7.47
C THR A 8 -3.49 -45.11 6.54
N LEU A 9 -3.49 -43.86 6.07
CA LEU A 9 -4.32 -43.42 4.97
C LEU A 9 -3.91 -44.15 3.68
N ASP A 10 -4.81 -45.03 3.24
CA ASP A 10 -4.67 -45.92 2.08
C ASP A 10 -4.49 -45.08 0.79
N ARG A 11 -3.26 -45.08 0.26
CA ARG A 11 -2.88 -44.50 -1.04
C ARG A 11 -3.76 -44.94 -2.22
N ARG A 12 -4.43 -46.06 -2.11
CA ARG A 12 -5.30 -46.62 -3.15
C ARG A 12 -6.68 -45.95 -3.22
N ARG A 13 -7.13 -45.26 -2.16
CA ARG A 13 -8.36 -44.45 -2.17
C ARG A 13 -8.19 -43.10 -2.83
N PHE A 14 -7.00 -42.51 -2.74
CA PHE A 14 -6.70 -41.22 -3.38
C PHE A 14 -6.66 -41.32 -4.92
N LEU A 15 -6.15 -42.41 -5.47
CA LEU A 15 -6.05 -42.64 -6.92
C LEU A 15 -7.37 -43.02 -7.58
N LYS A 16 -8.39 -43.45 -6.86
CA LYS A 16 -9.72 -43.75 -7.41
C LYS A 16 -10.63 -42.55 -7.54
N VAL A 17 -10.36 -41.43 -6.87
CA VAL A 17 -11.13 -40.19 -7.00
C VAL A 17 -10.59 -39.28 -8.11
N ALA A 18 -9.28 -39.40 -8.43
CA ALA A 18 -8.64 -38.62 -9.51
C ALA A 18 -8.84 -39.22 -10.91
N GLY A 19 -9.36 -40.44 -11.04
CA GLY A 19 -9.52 -41.16 -12.30
C GLY A 19 -10.88 -41.07 -12.98
N ALA A 20 -11.84 -40.34 -12.42
CA ALA A 20 -13.23 -40.34 -12.91
C ALA A 20 -13.68 -39.09 -13.69
N GLN A 21 -12.77 -38.18 -14.05
CA GLN A 21 -13.12 -36.97 -14.81
C GLN A 21 -12.34 -36.76 -16.12
N THR A 22 -11.68 -37.79 -16.65
CA THR A 22 -11.03 -37.73 -17.96
C THR A 22 -11.47 -38.86 -18.88
N GLY A 23 -12.76 -38.90 -19.20
CA GLY A 23 -13.27 -39.91 -20.09
C GLY A 23 -14.60 -39.54 -20.68
N LEU A 24 -14.68 -38.45 -21.46
CA LEU A 24 -15.74 -38.28 -22.49
C LEU A 24 -15.41 -37.08 -23.40
N LEU A 25 -14.65 -37.31 -24.46
CA LEU A 25 -14.64 -36.49 -25.70
C LEU A 25 -13.62 -37.06 -26.69
N LEU A 26 -14.00 -38.20 -27.28
CA LEU A 26 -13.41 -38.69 -28.54
C LEU A 26 -14.43 -39.55 -29.22
N ALA A 27 -15.29 -38.93 -30.02
CA ALA A 27 -15.91 -39.60 -31.16
C ALA A 27 -16.55 -38.55 -32.09
N THR A 28 -16.07 -38.58 -33.29
CA THR A 28 -16.67 -38.35 -34.58
C THR A 28 -16.54 -36.97 -35.22
N ALA A 29 -15.48 -36.84 -35.96
CA ALA A 29 -15.42 -35.93 -37.11
C ALA A 29 -15.55 -36.76 -38.40
N LYS A 30 -16.64 -36.62 -39.13
CA LYS A 30 -16.72 -36.88 -40.55
C LYS A 30 -17.85 -36.07 -41.15
N GLY A 31 -17.53 -35.24 -42.14
CA GLY A 31 -18.45 -34.94 -43.22
C GLY A 31 -18.83 -33.47 -43.42
N ALA A 32 -18.10 -32.79 -44.26
CA ALA A 32 -18.56 -32.01 -45.43
C ALA A 32 -19.52 -30.82 -45.22
N GLY A 33 -19.16 -29.68 -45.80
CA GLY A 33 -20.10 -28.70 -46.30
C GLY A 33 -19.69 -27.26 -45.95
N ALA A 34 -18.88 -26.64 -46.80
CA ALA A 34 -18.69 -25.18 -46.76
C ALA A 34 -20.03 -24.49 -47.09
N ILE A 35 -20.54 -23.68 -46.16
CA ILE A 35 -21.55 -22.67 -46.46
C ILE A 35 -20.96 -21.34 -46.03
N ASP A 36 -20.71 -20.54 -47.04
CA ASP A 36 -20.30 -19.13 -46.95
C ASP A 36 -21.42 -18.34 -46.25
N GLN A 37 -21.24 -18.02 -44.94
CA GLN A 37 -22.11 -17.09 -44.23
C GLN A 37 -21.47 -15.70 -44.27
N GLN A 38 -21.99 -14.88 -45.17
CA GLN A 38 -21.78 -13.44 -45.17
C GLN A 38 -22.04 -12.89 -43.76
N GLN A 39 -20.99 -12.41 -43.11
CA GLN A 39 -21.07 -11.67 -41.83
C GLN A 39 -21.88 -10.40 -42.07
N GLN A 40 -23.09 -10.34 -41.57
CA GLN A 40 -23.81 -9.09 -41.40
C GLN A 40 -23.04 -8.20 -40.42
N PRO A 41 -22.89 -6.89 -40.70
CA PRO A 41 -22.26 -5.98 -39.79
C PRO A 41 -23.07 -5.94 -38.48
N GLN A 42 -22.46 -6.35 -37.37
CA GLN A 42 -23.03 -6.23 -36.02
C GLN A 42 -23.25 -4.75 -35.75
N GLN A 43 -24.49 -4.38 -35.52
CA GLN A 43 -24.80 -3.03 -34.98
C GLN A 43 -24.08 -2.85 -33.65
N PRO A 44 -23.43 -1.71 -33.40
CA PRO A 44 -22.79 -1.46 -32.12
C PRO A 44 -23.84 -1.52 -31.01
N THR A 45 -23.66 -2.43 -30.07
CA THR A 45 -24.46 -2.49 -28.85
C THR A 45 -24.48 -1.13 -28.19
N PRO A 46 -25.64 -0.57 -27.85
CA PRO A 46 -25.69 0.75 -27.19
C PRO A 46 -24.88 0.68 -25.91
N ARG A 47 -23.87 1.55 -25.78
CA ARG A 47 -23.08 1.70 -24.55
C ARG A 47 -24.07 1.99 -23.43
N ARG A 48 -24.19 1.05 -22.50
CA ARG A 48 -24.97 1.24 -21.28
C ARG A 48 -24.43 2.49 -20.56
N ALA A 49 -25.30 3.42 -20.23
CA ALA A 49 -24.91 4.59 -19.44
C ALA A 49 -24.22 4.12 -18.15
N PRO A 50 -23.14 4.79 -17.70
CA PRO A 50 -22.42 4.38 -16.49
C PRO A 50 -23.41 4.31 -15.32
N ALA A 51 -23.42 3.19 -14.63
CA ALA A 51 -24.23 3.05 -13.41
C ALA A 51 -23.63 3.90 -12.29
N VAL A 52 -24.45 4.59 -11.52
CA VAL A 52 -24.06 5.31 -10.32
C VAL A 52 -24.09 4.34 -9.15
N ILE A 53 -22.96 4.19 -8.43
CA ILE A 53 -22.91 3.31 -7.26
C ILE A 53 -23.78 3.88 -6.15
N GLY A 54 -24.84 3.13 -5.80
CA GLY A 54 -25.71 3.34 -4.65
C GLY A 54 -26.75 4.47 -4.79
N GLN A 55 -27.93 4.25 -4.23
CA GLN A 55 -28.99 5.25 -4.13
C GLN A 55 -28.68 6.40 -3.15
N LYS A 56 -27.69 6.18 -2.25
CA LYS A 56 -27.15 7.19 -1.33
C LYS A 56 -25.65 7.21 -1.51
N SER A 57 -25.07 8.35 -1.89
CA SER A 57 -23.63 8.53 -1.97
C SER A 57 -22.97 8.19 -0.65
N PRO A 58 -21.83 7.49 -0.63
CA PRO A 58 -21.06 7.29 0.58
C PRO A 58 -20.59 8.64 1.13
N ASP A 59 -20.47 8.73 2.45
CA ASP A 59 -19.94 9.95 3.07
C ASP A 59 -18.47 10.15 2.68
N ILE A 60 -17.71 9.07 2.61
CA ILE A 60 -16.26 9.09 2.36
C ILE A 60 -15.88 7.98 1.39
N ALA A 61 -15.12 8.35 0.36
CA ALA A 61 -14.43 7.41 -0.52
C ALA A 61 -12.95 7.38 -0.18
N VAL A 62 -12.40 6.18 0.07
CA VAL A 62 -10.96 5.96 0.27
C VAL A 62 -10.40 5.22 -0.93
N ILE A 63 -9.40 5.81 -1.60
CA ILE A 63 -8.80 5.28 -2.82
C ILE A 63 -7.41 4.72 -2.48
N GLY A 64 -7.25 3.40 -2.69
CA GLY A 64 -6.08 2.61 -2.31
C GLY A 64 -6.31 1.78 -1.05
N ALA A 65 -6.27 0.43 -1.18
CA ALA A 65 -6.43 -0.53 -0.08
C ALA A 65 -5.08 -1.07 0.44
N GLY A 66 -4.03 -0.27 0.37
CA GLY A 66 -2.76 -0.53 1.02
C GLY A 66 -2.81 -0.25 2.52
N ALA A 67 -1.63 -0.23 3.17
CA ALA A 67 -1.53 -0.02 4.62
C ALA A 67 -2.21 1.28 5.10
N PHE A 68 -2.06 2.40 4.39
CA PHE A 68 -2.67 3.66 4.83
C PHE A 68 -4.18 3.68 4.57
N GLY A 69 -4.60 3.36 3.34
CA GLY A 69 -6.01 3.46 2.97
C GLY A 69 -6.88 2.39 3.62
N GLY A 70 -6.42 1.14 3.70
CA GLY A 70 -7.14 0.07 4.38
C GLY A 70 -7.41 0.40 5.85
N TRP A 71 -6.38 0.81 6.60
CA TRP A 71 -6.54 1.23 8.00
C TRP A 71 -7.38 2.49 8.15
N THR A 72 -7.27 3.46 7.23
CA THR A 72 -8.12 4.66 7.23
C THR A 72 -9.59 4.28 7.07
N ALA A 73 -9.92 3.46 6.08
CA ALA A 73 -11.27 2.99 5.85
C ALA A 73 -11.84 2.22 7.07
N TYR A 74 -11.02 1.34 7.67
CA TYR A 74 -11.38 0.60 8.88
C TYR A 74 -11.73 1.54 10.04
N HIS A 75 -10.88 2.53 10.33
CA HIS A 75 -11.13 3.47 11.43
C HIS A 75 -12.32 4.39 11.14
N LEU A 76 -12.49 4.90 9.92
CA LEU A 76 -13.66 5.68 9.52
C LEU A 76 -14.96 4.90 9.74
N ARG A 77 -14.97 3.59 9.40
CA ARG A 77 -16.15 2.74 9.69
C ARG A 77 -16.39 2.60 11.18
N LYS A 78 -15.35 2.38 11.97
CA LYS A 78 -15.47 2.31 13.46
C LYS A 78 -15.97 3.63 14.06
N MET A 79 -15.73 4.77 13.41
CA MET A 79 -16.25 6.09 13.78
C MET A 79 -17.70 6.35 13.25
N GLY A 80 -18.32 5.39 12.54
CA GLY A 80 -19.69 5.48 12.07
C GLY A 80 -19.89 6.08 10.69
N ALA A 81 -18.83 6.47 9.96
CA ALA A 81 -18.95 7.00 8.60
C ALA A 81 -19.42 5.91 7.62
N ARG A 82 -20.17 6.29 6.59
CA ARG A 82 -20.38 5.44 5.41
C ARG A 82 -19.16 5.53 4.53
N VAL A 83 -18.50 4.39 4.25
CA VAL A 83 -17.21 4.37 3.57
C VAL A 83 -17.24 3.38 2.41
N THR A 84 -16.74 3.86 1.25
CA THR A 84 -16.38 3.01 0.12
C THR A 84 -14.86 3.02 -0.04
N LEU A 85 -14.25 1.83 0.07
CA LEU A 85 -12.83 1.59 -0.18
C LEU A 85 -12.65 1.08 -1.61
N VAL A 86 -11.83 1.77 -2.40
CA VAL A 86 -11.59 1.43 -3.80
C VAL A 86 -10.12 1.10 -4.02
N ASP A 87 -9.83 0.01 -4.70
CA ASP A 87 -8.46 -0.32 -5.13
C ASP A 87 -8.47 -0.95 -6.52
N THR A 88 -7.46 -0.65 -7.31
CA THR A 88 -7.37 -1.12 -8.69
C THR A 88 -7.26 -2.64 -8.78
N TRP A 89 -6.58 -3.29 -7.83
CA TRP A 89 -6.27 -4.72 -7.86
C TRP A 89 -6.63 -5.44 -6.56
N GLY A 90 -7.26 -4.76 -5.63
CA GLY A 90 -7.63 -5.26 -4.32
C GLY A 90 -6.54 -5.11 -3.24
N PRO A 91 -6.89 -5.37 -1.97
CA PRO A 91 -6.00 -5.20 -0.83
C PRO A 91 -4.82 -6.18 -0.92
N GLY A 92 -3.63 -5.72 -0.50
CA GLY A 92 -2.45 -6.57 -0.45
C GLY A 92 -1.95 -7.10 -1.80
N ASN A 93 -2.39 -6.52 -2.93
CA ASN A 93 -1.97 -6.99 -4.25
C ASN A 93 -0.46 -6.85 -4.46
N SER A 94 0.12 -7.74 -5.29
CA SER A 94 1.58 -7.83 -5.52
C SER A 94 2.20 -6.60 -6.20
N ARG A 95 1.40 -5.72 -6.78
CA ARG A 95 1.89 -4.49 -7.42
C ARG A 95 2.07 -3.36 -6.42
N SER A 96 1.37 -3.39 -5.29
CA SER A 96 1.44 -2.36 -4.25
C SER A 96 2.68 -2.49 -3.39
N THR A 97 3.10 -1.40 -2.76
CA THR A 97 4.15 -1.42 -1.72
C THR A 97 3.79 -2.36 -0.57
N SER A 98 2.51 -2.46 -0.25
CA SER A 98 1.97 -3.32 0.81
C SER A 98 1.87 -4.79 0.42
N GLY A 99 2.09 -5.13 -0.85
CA GLY A 99 1.86 -6.46 -1.42
C GLY A 99 3.02 -7.46 -1.23
N GLU A 100 4.08 -7.11 -0.52
CA GLU A 100 5.10 -8.08 -0.12
C GLU A 100 4.61 -8.96 1.03
N GLU A 101 5.28 -10.07 1.26
CA GLU A 101 4.82 -11.06 2.24
C GLU A 101 4.93 -10.57 3.68
N THR A 102 6.04 -9.93 4.02
CA THR A 102 6.32 -9.54 5.41
C THR A 102 6.91 -8.14 5.54
N ARG A 103 6.68 -7.49 6.69
CA ARG A 103 7.27 -6.19 7.06
C ARG A 103 7.70 -6.20 8.53
N GLY A 104 8.88 -5.64 8.80
CA GLY A 104 9.34 -5.41 10.16
C GLY A 104 8.58 -4.27 10.83
N VAL A 105 8.24 -4.44 12.09
CA VAL A 105 7.57 -3.46 12.95
C VAL A 105 8.47 -3.21 14.16
N ARG A 106 9.17 -2.08 14.18
CA ARG A 106 10.16 -1.71 15.18
C ARG A 106 10.14 -0.21 15.45
N THR A 107 10.80 0.25 16.51
CA THR A 107 10.71 1.64 17.00
C THR A 107 12.03 2.41 16.94
N SER A 108 13.06 1.89 16.27
CA SER A 108 14.39 2.50 16.15
C SER A 108 14.42 3.64 15.14
N TYR A 109 14.38 4.89 15.61
CA TYR A 109 14.31 6.11 14.80
C TYR A 109 15.34 7.18 15.23
N GLY A 110 16.60 6.78 15.38
CA GLY A 110 17.68 7.72 15.68
C GLY A 110 18.14 8.58 14.50
N ASP A 111 17.74 8.24 13.28
CA ASP A 111 18.13 8.94 12.04
C ASP A 111 17.08 9.95 11.54
N ARG A 112 16.02 10.20 12.32
CA ARG A 112 14.91 11.05 11.90
C ARG A 112 14.89 12.40 12.64
N PRO A 113 14.64 13.51 11.94
CA PRO A 113 14.17 14.71 12.59
C PRO A 113 12.94 14.38 13.44
N HIS A 114 12.85 14.94 14.64
CA HIS A 114 11.77 14.61 15.59
C HIS A 114 11.69 13.12 15.98
N GLY A 115 12.84 12.47 16.17
CA GLY A 115 12.95 11.03 16.45
C GLY A 115 12.07 10.53 17.60
N VAL A 116 11.85 11.35 18.66
CA VAL A 116 10.91 11.05 19.77
C VAL A 116 9.48 10.85 19.25
N LEU A 117 9.01 11.70 18.32
CA LEU A 117 7.68 11.56 17.74
C LEU A 117 7.57 10.24 16.96
N TRP A 118 8.57 9.94 16.14
CA TRP A 118 8.61 8.70 15.36
C TRP A 118 8.67 7.45 16.24
N ALA A 119 9.51 7.46 17.30
CA ALA A 119 9.60 6.36 18.25
C ALA A 119 8.27 6.15 18.99
N ARG A 120 7.61 7.24 19.41
CA ARG A 120 6.27 7.19 20.05
C ARG A 120 5.22 6.60 19.13
N TRP A 121 5.12 7.07 17.89
CA TRP A 121 4.16 6.53 16.91
C TRP A 121 4.45 5.09 16.57
N ALA A 122 5.71 4.71 16.42
CA ALA A 122 6.10 3.33 16.18
C ALA A 122 5.76 2.41 17.36
N SER A 123 5.98 2.88 18.60
CA SER A 123 5.59 2.16 19.81
C SER A 123 4.06 1.95 19.89
N GLN A 124 3.29 2.99 19.60
CA GLN A 124 1.84 2.86 19.46
C GLN A 124 1.44 1.90 18.35
N ALA A 125 2.15 1.92 17.21
CA ALA A 125 1.88 1.01 16.11
C ALA A 125 2.15 -0.46 16.50
N VAL A 126 3.27 -0.74 17.17
CA VAL A 126 3.56 -2.09 17.72
C VAL A 126 2.41 -2.58 18.59
N GLN A 127 1.95 -1.73 19.54
CA GLN A 127 0.86 -2.11 20.43
C GLN A 127 -0.45 -2.32 19.67
N ARG A 128 -0.83 -1.42 18.76
CA ARG A 128 -2.06 -1.56 17.96
C ARG A 128 -2.05 -2.77 17.03
N TRP A 129 -0.89 -3.13 16.48
CA TRP A 129 -0.74 -4.38 15.71
C TRP A 129 -1.01 -5.60 16.59
N LYS A 130 -0.46 -5.66 17.80
CA LYS A 130 -0.68 -6.75 18.76
C LYS A 130 -2.14 -6.85 19.19
N ASP A 131 -2.75 -5.72 19.55
CA ASP A 131 -4.14 -5.68 20.01
C ASP A 131 -5.11 -6.13 18.90
N TRP A 132 -4.91 -5.62 17.70
CA TRP A 132 -5.73 -5.99 16.55
C TRP A 132 -5.53 -7.46 16.16
N ASP A 133 -4.29 -7.96 16.14
CA ASP A 133 -4.00 -9.35 15.85
C ASP A 133 -4.62 -10.29 16.89
N ALA A 134 -4.54 -9.94 18.17
CA ALA A 134 -5.15 -10.71 19.26
C ALA A 134 -6.69 -10.73 19.17
N GLU A 135 -7.33 -9.66 18.74
CA GLU A 135 -8.78 -9.61 18.48
C GLU A 135 -9.14 -10.46 17.26
N PHE A 136 -8.40 -10.29 16.19
CA PHE A 136 -8.63 -10.95 14.91
C PHE A 136 -8.36 -12.47 14.95
N SER A 137 -7.26 -12.90 15.57
CA SER A 137 -6.87 -14.33 15.65
C SER A 137 -7.85 -15.19 16.46
N ARG A 138 -8.63 -14.60 17.36
CA ARG A 138 -9.69 -15.32 18.09
C ARG A 138 -10.75 -15.91 17.16
N THR A 139 -11.03 -15.25 16.05
CA THR A 139 -12.06 -15.68 15.08
C THR A 139 -11.48 -16.48 13.92
N THR A 140 -10.26 -16.20 13.52
CA THR A 140 -9.64 -16.78 12.32
C THR A 140 -8.61 -17.87 12.61
N GLN A 141 -8.15 -17.98 13.86
CA GLN A 141 -7.03 -18.84 14.27
C GLN A 141 -5.72 -18.58 13.48
N GLU A 142 -5.59 -17.38 12.91
CA GLU A 142 -4.45 -16.95 12.12
C GLU A 142 -3.82 -15.70 12.75
N ASN A 143 -2.52 -15.78 13.09
CA ASN A 143 -1.75 -14.62 13.51
C ASN A 143 -1.06 -13.99 12.32
N VAL A 144 -1.25 -12.67 12.16
CA VAL A 144 -0.54 -11.89 11.14
C VAL A 144 0.62 -11.10 11.72
N PHE A 145 0.62 -10.82 13.04
CA PHE A 145 1.73 -10.19 13.75
C PHE A 145 2.49 -11.21 14.61
N HIS A 146 3.81 -11.25 14.45
CA HIS A 146 4.69 -12.12 15.22
C HIS A 146 5.72 -11.29 15.98
N THR A 147 5.71 -11.36 17.31
CA THR A 147 6.77 -10.76 18.14
C THR A 147 8.04 -11.56 17.97
N THR A 148 9.03 -10.96 17.31
CA THR A 148 10.33 -11.62 17.04
C THR A 148 11.48 -10.99 17.82
N GLY A 149 11.28 -9.78 18.35
CA GLY A 149 12.36 -8.89 18.71
C GLY A 149 13.07 -8.30 17.50
N ASP A 150 13.94 -7.30 17.71
CA ASP A 150 14.81 -6.72 16.69
C ASP A 150 16.21 -6.47 17.25
N LEU A 151 17.24 -7.01 16.61
CA LEU A 151 18.65 -6.81 16.95
C LEU A 151 19.26 -5.77 16.02
N ILE A 152 19.83 -4.73 16.60
CA ILE A 152 20.47 -3.64 15.86
C ILE A 152 21.97 -3.70 16.09
N PHE A 153 22.73 -3.94 15.01
CA PHE A 153 24.15 -4.20 15.04
C PHE A 153 24.95 -3.03 14.47
N ARG A 154 25.91 -2.48 15.24
CA ARG A 154 26.81 -1.43 14.78
C ARG A 154 28.23 -1.69 15.29
N LYS A 155 29.19 -1.10 14.57
CA LYS A 155 30.59 -1.15 14.99
C LYS A 155 30.80 -0.35 16.27
N ASP A 156 30.21 0.85 16.33
CA ASP A 156 30.43 1.79 17.41
C ASP A 156 29.11 2.48 17.81
N TRP A 157 29.14 3.23 18.90
CA TRP A 157 28.07 4.15 19.31
C TRP A 157 27.98 5.35 18.34
N GLU A 158 27.55 5.10 17.11
CA GLU A 158 27.27 6.14 16.12
C GLU A 158 26.03 6.97 16.50
N PRO A 159 25.81 8.15 15.88
CA PRO A 159 24.66 9.02 16.21
C PRO A 159 23.32 8.28 16.16
N PHE A 160 23.07 7.44 15.17
CA PHE A 160 21.85 6.64 15.07
C PHE A 160 21.58 5.80 16.33
N MET A 161 22.60 5.14 16.88
CA MET A 161 22.45 4.30 18.11
C MET A 161 22.18 5.15 19.34
N LYS A 162 22.95 6.25 19.51
CA LYS A 162 22.80 7.17 20.64
C LYS A 162 21.43 7.83 20.63
N ASP A 163 20.99 8.31 19.47
CA ASP A 163 19.71 9.00 19.34
C ASP A 163 18.53 8.01 19.42
N THR A 164 18.66 6.79 18.90
CA THR A 164 17.66 5.74 19.09
C THR A 164 17.47 5.45 20.58
N ARG A 165 18.54 5.23 21.31
CA ARG A 165 18.49 4.99 22.76
C ARG A 165 17.84 6.16 23.50
N LYS A 166 18.28 7.39 23.25
CA LYS A 166 17.70 8.61 23.84
C LYS A 166 16.20 8.74 23.57
N ASN A 167 15.78 8.45 22.33
CA ASN A 167 14.36 8.48 21.96
C ASN A 167 13.57 7.39 22.69
N TRP A 168 14.12 6.19 22.84
CA TRP A 168 13.53 5.08 23.56
C TRP A 168 13.38 5.39 25.06
N ASP A 169 14.42 5.94 25.71
CA ASP A 169 14.37 6.40 27.09
C ASP A 169 13.26 7.43 27.29
N THR A 170 13.11 8.39 26.36
CA THR A 170 12.08 9.44 26.41
C THR A 170 10.65 8.89 26.25
N VAL A 171 10.48 7.84 25.43
CA VAL A 171 9.16 7.27 25.09
C VAL A 171 8.78 6.14 26.06
N GLY A 172 9.76 5.54 26.72
CA GLY A 172 9.57 4.38 27.60
C GLY A 172 9.55 3.06 26.83
N VAL A 173 10.22 2.98 25.67
CA VAL A 173 10.42 1.73 24.94
C VAL A 173 11.38 0.84 25.72
N LYS A 174 10.99 -0.39 25.96
CA LYS A 174 11.89 -1.39 26.60
C LYS A 174 12.91 -1.89 25.60
N TYR A 175 14.17 -1.84 25.98
CA TYR A 175 15.28 -2.35 25.19
C TYR A 175 16.40 -2.86 26.09
N GLU A 176 17.32 -3.59 25.51
CA GLU A 176 18.54 -4.08 26.16
C GLU A 176 19.75 -3.66 25.34
N VAL A 177 20.85 -3.36 26.04
CA VAL A 177 22.18 -3.21 25.45
C VAL A 177 22.89 -4.54 25.67
N LEU A 178 23.17 -5.26 24.61
CA LEU A 178 23.75 -6.60 24.70
C LEU A 178 25.25 -6.55 24.40
N GLU A 179 25.99 -7.36 25.14
CA GLU A 179 27.37 -7.62 24.83
C GLU A 179 27.51 -8.64 23.69
N PRO A 180 28.53 -8.54 22.81
CA PRO A 180 28.72 -9.49 21.73
C PRO A 180 28.78 -10.96 22.18
N ASN A 181 29.31 -11.25 23.38
CA ASN A 181 29.38 -12.61 23.91
C ASN A 181 28.01 -13.17 24.27
N ASP A 182 27.10 -12.33 24.79
CA ASP A 182 25.74 -12.74 25.09
C ASP A 182 25.00 -13.10 23.80
N VAL A 183 25.17 -12.28 22.76
CA VAL A 183 24.55 -12.55 21.44
C VAL A 183 25.15 -13.83 20.82
N ARG A 184 26.46 -14.07 20.90
CA ARG A 184 27.07 -15.33 20.42
C ARG A 184 26.52 -16.56 21.11
N SER A 185 26.24 -16.47 22.41
CA SER A 185 25.69 -17.61 23.17
C SER A 185 24.22 -17.87 22.82
N HIS A 186 23.40 -16.84 22.61
CA HIS A 186 21.98 -17.00 22.30
C HIS A 186 21.71 -17.21 20.80
N TYR A 187 22.50 -16.59 19.93
CA TYR A 187 22.34 -16.62 18.47
C TYR A 187 23.65 -17.02 17.78
N PRO A 188 24.13 -18.26 17.97
CA PRO A 188 25.46 -18.71 17.53
C PRO A 188 25.61 -18.74 16.00
N VAL A 189 24.53 -18.56 15.26
CA VAL A 189 24.52 -18.53 13.79
C VAL A 189 24.88 -17.16 13.20
N ILE A 190 25.03 -16.12 14.05
CA ILE A 190 25.36 -14.74 13.63
C ILE A 190 26.86 -14.50 13.81
N ASP A 191 27.53 -14.14 12.73
CA ASP A 191 28.90 -13.64 12.83
C ASP A 191 28.92 -12.16 13.22
N LEU A 192 29.55 -11.88 14.35
CA LEU A 192 29.67 -10.55 14.96
C LEU A 192 31.02 -9.89 14.72
N GLN A 193 31.81 -10.35 13.75
CA GLN A 193 33.11 -9.72 13.45
C GLN A 193 32.94 -8.21 13.21
N GLY A 194 33.68 -7.40 14.00
CA GLY A 194 33.66 -5.95 13.91
C GLY A 194 32.36 -5.28 14.43
N ILE A 195 31.53 -6.01 15.17
CA ILE A 195 30.33 -5.48 15.87
C ILE A 195 30.66 -5.37 17.36
N ASN A 196 30.52 -4.16 17.91
CA ASN A 196 30.77 -3.88 19.32
C ASN A 196 29.56 -3.31 20.05
N VAL A 197 28.55 -2.81 19.32
CA VAL A 197 27.34 -2.21 19.91
C VAL A 197 26.11 -2.91 19.37
N ILE A 198 25.31 -3.46 20.29
CA ILE A 198 24.11 -4.20 19.96
C ILE A 198 22.97 -3.69 20.84
N LEU A 199 21.89 -3.23 20.20
CA LEU A 199 20.63 -2.93 20.88
C LEU A 199 19.61 -4.00 20.55
N TYR A 200 18.86 -4.43 21.55
CA TYR A 200 17.77 -5.39 21.38
C TYR A 200 16.44 -4.78 21.81
N GLU A 201 15.46 -4.78 20.91
CA GLU A 201 14.08 -4.34 21.14
C GLU A 201 13.17 -5.57 21.24
N PRO A 202 12.84 -6.08 22.44
CA PRO A 202 12.12 -7.37 22.59
C PRO A 202 10.66 -7.30 22.11
N GLN A 203 10.05 -6.12 22.06
CA GLN A 203 8.66 -5.94 21.66
C GLN A 203 8.46 -5.75 20.15
N ALA A 204 9.54 -5.57 19.40
CA ALA A 204 9.51 -5.49 17.94
C ALA A 204 9.04 -6.81 17.33
N GLY A 205 8.62 -6.75 16.09
CA GLY A 205 8.12 -7.95 15.42
C GLY A 205 8.08 -7.83 13.90
N VAL A 206 7.46 -8.83 13.31
CA VAL A 206 7.24 -8.94 11.87
C VAL A 206 5.76 -9.19 11.62
N VAL A 207 5.18 -8.46 10.65
CA VAL A 207 3.80 -8.63 10.23
C VAL A 207 3.74 -9.28 8.85
N ARG A 208 2.79 -10.20 8.63
CA ARG A 208 2.43 -10.76 7.32
C ARG A 208 1.72 -9.67 6.52
N ALA A 209 2.48 -8.92 5.74
CA ALA A 209 2.03 -7.63 5.20
C ALA A 209 0.85 -7.76 4.24
N ARG A 210 0.96 -8.61 3.21
CA ARG A 210 -0.12 -8.87 2.26
C ARG A 210 -1.36 -9.35 3.00
N ARG A 211 -1.18 -10.37 3.83
CA ARG A 211 -2.25 -11.00 4.58
C ARG A 211 -2.96 -10.01 5.50
N SER A 212 -2.21 -9.14 6.18
CA SER A 212 -2.82 -8.13 7.05
C SER A 212 -3.63 -7.10 6.28
N CYS A 213 -3.22 -6.68 5.07
CA CYS A 213 -4.04 -5.79 4.24
C CYS A 213 -5.36 -6.44 3.84
N GLU A 214 -5.33 -7.72 3.45
CA GLU A 214 -6.52 -8.50 3.14
C GLU A 214 -7.46 -8.58 4.35
N ARG A 215 -6.91 -8.90 5.52
CA ARG A 215 -7.68 -9.02 6.77
C ARG A 215 -8.24 -7.70 7.30
N VAL A 216 -7.49 -6.59 7.13
CA VAL A 216 -8.02 -5.25 7.47
C VAL A 216 -9.19 -4.89 6.57
N ALA A 217 -9.12 -5.20 5.26
CA ALA A 217 -10.21 -4.97 4.34
C ALA A 217 -11.43 -5.87 4.64
N GLU A 218 -11.23 -7.14 4.99
CA GLU A 218 -12.29 -8.03 5.46
C GLU A 218 -12.96 -7.50 6.74
N SER A 219 -12.16 -7.08 7.73
CA SER A 219 -12.67 -6.47 8.96
C SER A 219 -13.46 -5.18 8.67
N PHE A 220 -12.98 -4.38 7.71
CA PHE A 220 -13.69 -3.19 7.23
C PHE A 220 -15.05 -3.56 6.63
N GLN A 221 -15.12 -4.58 5.76
CA GLN A 221 -16.37 -5.03 5.15
C GLN A 221 -17.33 -5.66 6.19
N HIS A 222 -16.79 -6.44 7.11
CA HIS A 222 -17.57 -7.01 8.22
C HIS A 222 -18.23 -5.92 9.09
N ASN A 223 -17.56 -4.77 9.25
CA ASN A 223 -18.12 -3.60 9.91
C ASN A 223 -19.06 -2.77 9.00
N GLY A 224 -19.51 -3.30 7.87
CA GLY A 224 -20.48 -2.65 6.96
C GLY A 224 -19.85 -1.63 6.00
N GLY A 225 -18.56 -1.73 5.73
CA GLY A 225 -17.88 -0.97 4.66
C GLY A 225 -18.09 -1.62 3.28
N THR A 226 -18.05 -0.82 2.22
CA THR A 226 -18.15 -1.30 0.84
C THR A 226 -16.78 -1.32 0.19
N MET A 227 -16.35 -2.48 -0.36
CA MET A 227 -15.12 -2.61 -1.14
C MET A 227 -15.43 -2.69 -2.63
N VAL A 228 -14.71 -1.89 -3.44
CA VAL A 228 -14.81 -1.89 -4.90
C VAL A 228 -13.43 -2.14 -5.50
N VAL A 229 -13.31 -3.12 -6.39
CA VAL A 229 -12.08 -3.39 -7.15
C VAL A 229 -12.21 -2.74 -8.52
N ALA A 230 -11.66 -1.55 -8.66
CA ALA A 230 -11.64 -0.78 -9.90
C ALA A 230 -10.57 0.29 -9.81
N ARG A 231 -10.00 0.69 -10.94
CA ARG A 231 -9.19 1.90 -11.03
C ARG A 231 -10.11 3.11 -10.93
N ALA A 232 -9.78 4.04 -10.04
CA ALA A 232 -10.55 5.26 -9.82
C ALA A 232 -9.70 6.51 -10.14
N LEU A 233 -10.27 7.44 -10.89
CA LEU A 233 -9.64 8.72 -11.22
C LEU A 233 -10.63 9.86 -10.99
N PRO A 234 -10.17 11.03 -10.52
CA PRO A 234 -11.01 12.24 -10.47
C PRO A 234 -11.63 12.54 -11.84
N SER A 235 -12.94 12.81 -11.88
CA SER A 235 -13.65 13.03 -13.15
C SER A 235 -14.40 14.36 -13.21
N LEU A 236 -15.10 14.74 -12.16
CA LEU A 236 -15.85 15.99 -12.11
C LEU A 236 -15.49 16.77 -10.84
N ALA A 237 -14.95 17.96 -11.03
CA ALA A 237 -14.73 18.94 -9.97
C ALA A 237 -15.39 20.27 -10.36
N SER A 238 -15.89 20.99 -9.38
CA SER A 238 -16.52 22.30 -9.56
C SER A 238 -16.22 23.17 -8.36
N GLY A 239 -15.74 24.39 -8.60
CA GLY A 239 -15.23 25.25 -7.54
C GLY A 239 -14.08 24.58 -6.80
N ASP A 240 -14.13 24.57 -5.49
CA ASP A 240 -13.14 23.98 -4.60
C ASP A 240 -13.48 22.53 -4.17
N ARG A 241 -14.31 21.79 -4.94
CA ARG A 241 -14.74 20.44 -4.56
C ARG A 241 -14.64 19.45 -5.71
N LEU A 242 -14.17 18.25 -5.38
CA LEU A 242 -14.32 17.06 -6.21
C LEU A 242 -15.71 16.45 -5.95
N HIS A 243 -16.45 16.12 -7.00
CA HIS A 243 -17.79 15.53 -6.91
C HIS A 243 -17.80 14.05 -7.29
N ASP A 244 -17.09 13.70 -8.35
CA ASP A 244 -17.18 12.40 -8.96
C ASP A 244 -15.81 11.80 -9.23
N MET A 245 -15.74 10.47 -9.10
CA MET A 245 -14.64 9.64 -9.57
C MET A 245 -15.14 8.73 -10.68
N ALA A 246 -14.43 8.68 -11.80
CA ALA A 246 -14.67 7.69 -12.85
C ALA A 246 -13.99 6.37 -12.48
N LEU A 247 -14.73 5.27 -12.53
CA LEU A 247 -14.22 3.93 -12.27
C LEU A 247 -14.00 3.18 -13.59
N SER A 248 -12.96 2.32 -13.61
CA SER A 248 -12.61 1.53 -14.81
C SER A 248 -13.67 0.50 -15.23
N ASN A 249 -14.60 0.17 -14.35
CA ASN A 249 -15.77 -0.67 -14.66
C ASN A 249 -16.94 0.10 -15.30
N GLY A 250 -16.75 1.39 -15.61
CA GLY A 250 -17.74 2.25 -16.22
C GLY A 250 -18.71 2.93 -15.23
N GLU A 251 -18.56 2.69 -13.93
CA GLU A 251 -19.37 3.33 -12.91
C GLU A 251 -18.81 4.68 -12.48
N THR A 252 -19.63 5.48 -11.82
CA THR A 252 -19.25 6.75 -11.20
C THR A 252 -19.40 6.65 -9.70
N LEU A 253 -18.34 6.95 -8.94
CA LEU A 253 -18.37 7.00 -7.48
C LEU A 253 -18.52 8.46 -7.02
N ARG A 254 -19.55 8.72 -6.21
CA ARG A 254 -19.82 10.01 -5.55
C ARG A 254 -19.60 9.89 -4.05
N ALA A 255 -18.99 10.91 -3.46
CA ALA A 255 -18.78 10.99 -2.02
C ALA A 255 -18.74 12.45 -1.55
N GLY A 256 -18.99 12.65 -0.26
CA GLY A 256 -18.82 13.97 0.37
C GLY A 256 -17.34 14.33 0.54
N GLN A 257 -16.48 13.35 0.83
CA GLN A 257 -15.04 13.48 0.97
C GLN A 257 -14.30 12.33 0.30
N PHE A 258 -13.06 12.59 -0.12
CA PHE A 258 -12.20 11.65 -0.80
C PHE A 258 -10.83 11.60 -0.11
N VAL A 259 -10.32 10.39 0.14
CA VAL A 259 -8.98 10.16 0.69
C VAL A 259 -8.16 9.37 -0.32
N PHE A 260 -7.10 9.97 -0.84
CA PHE A 260 -6.19 9.30 -1.77
C PHE A 260 -4.99 8.73 -1.02
N ALA A 261 -4.97 7.41 -0.87
CA ALA A 261 -3.91 6.62 -0.23
C ALA A 261 -3.26 5.67 -1.24
N CYS A 262 -2.96 6.17 -2.45
CA CYS A 262 -2.59 5.40 -3.62
C CYS A 262 -1.10 5.02 -3.69
N GLY A 263 -0.33 5.27 -2.61
CA GLY A 263 1.08 4.90 -2.54
C GLY A 263 1.87 5.40 -3.76
N PRO A 264 2.68 4.55 -4.40
CA PRO A 264 3.54 4.97 -5.53
C PRO A 264 2.83 5.63 -6.70
N TRP A 265 1.50 5.56 -6.78
CA TRP A 265 0.71 6.20 -7.84
C TRP A 265 0.24 7.62 -7.50
N LEU A 266 0.39 8.11 -6.27
CA LEU A 266 -0.09 9.45 -5.87
C LEU A 266 0.43 10.56 -6.77
N TRP A 267 1.72 10.58 -7.10
CA TRP A 267 2.30 11.59 -7.98
C TRP A 267 1.81 11.49 -9.44
N LYS A 268 1.25 10.35 -9.85
CA LYS A 268 0.65 10.17 -11.18
C LYS A 268 -0.80 10.64 -11.23
N ILE A 269 -1.49 10.60 -10.08
CA ILE A 269 -2.86 11.12 -9.95
C ILE A 269 -2.83 12.64 -9.84
N PHE A 270 -1.91 13.17 -9.05
CA PHE A 270 -1.73 14.60 -8.79
C PHE A 270 -0.32 15.07 -9.19
N PRO A 271 0.02 15.05 -10.49
CA PRO A 271 1.37 15.38 -10.93
C PRO A 271 1.72 16.87 -10.75
N GLU A 272 0.72 17.74 -10.69
CA GLU A 272 0.86 19.19 -10.60
C GLU A 272 1.56 19.65 -9.30
N PHE A 273 1.39 18.91 -8.20
CA PHE A 273 2.02 19.26 -6.93
C PHE A 273 2.76 18.10 -6.21
N LEU A 274 2.64 16.83 -6.67
CA LEU A 274 3.34 15.70 -6.05
C LEU A 274 4.51 15.17 -6.88
N ARG A 275 4.60 15.46 -8.17
CA ARG A 275 5.64 14.92 -9.04
C ARG A 275 7.06 15.27 -8.57
N THR A 276 7.26 16.47 -8.09
CA THR A 276 8.56 16.95 -7.59
C THR A 276 8.78 16.66 -6.11
N ARG A 277 7.74 16.22 -5.39
CA ARG A 277 7.78 15.96 -3.93
C ARG A 277 7.76 14.49 -3.54
N LEU A 278 7.43 13.61 -4.49
CA LEU A 278 7.44 12.17 -4.31
C LEU A 278 8.30 11.49 -5.37
N ARG A 279 9.14 10.57 -4.94
CA ARG A 279 9.85 9.61 -5.79
C ARG A 279 9.36 8.20 -5.51
N THR A 280 9.48 7.32 -6.50
CA THR A 280 9.04 5.92 -6.40
C THR A 280 10.18 4.96 -6.73
N PRO A 281 11.23 4.90 -5.90
CA PRO A 281 12.28 3.92 -6.07
C PRO A 281 11.75 2.50 -5.83
N MET A 282 12.49 1.53 -6.35
CA MET A 282 12.18 0.11 -6.20
C MET A 282 13.27 -0.57 -5.36
N GLY A 283 12.86 -1.29 -4.32
CA GLY A 283 13.74 -2.02 -3.43
C GLY A 283 13.63 -3.54 -3.63
N ASN A 284 14.74 -4.23 -3.41
CA ASN A 284 14.87 -5.66 -3.63
C ASN A 284 14.93 -6.44 -2.32
N VAL A 285 14.28 -7.60 -2.32
CA VAL A 285 14.24 -8.56 -1.22
C VAL A 285 14.59 -9.94 -1.75
N TYR A 286 15.33 -10.68 -0.96
CA TYR A 286 15.84 -12.01 -1.29
C TYR A 286 15.45 -12.99 -0.17
N TYR A 287 14.99 -14.17 -0.55
CA TYR A 287 14.66 -15.25 0.38
C TYR A 287 15.58 -16.43 0.12
N TYR A 288 16.29 -16.85 1.16
CA TYR A 288 17.24 -17.95 1.09
C TYR A 288 16.71 -19.17 1.86
N GLY A 289 16.94 -20.36 1.29
CA GLY A 289 16.61 -21.61 1.96
C GLY A 289 17.45 -21.80 3.21
N THR A 290 16.87 -22.37 4.24
CA THR A 290 17.56 -22.69 5.48
C THR A 290 17.63 -24.20 5.65
N PRO A 291 18.58 -24.76 6.43
CA PRO A 291 18.66 -26.19 6.69
C PRO A 291 17.33 -26.73 7.24
N VAL A 292 16.89 -27.84 6.67
CA VAL A 292 15.61 -28.46 7.04
C VAL A 292 15.67 -28.96 8.49
N GLY A 293 14.64 -28.61 9.28
CA GLY A 293 14.54 -29.00 10.69
C GLY A 293 15.37 -28.16 11.66
N ASP A 294 16.13 -27.17 11.17
CA ASP A 294 16.90 -26.26 12.02
C ASP A 294 16.08 -25.05 12.46
N ASN A 295 15.47 -25.16 13.64
CA ASN A 295 14.61 -24.12 14.20
C ASN A 295 15.34 -22.79 14.52
N ARG A 296 16.69 -22.79 14.54
CA ARG A 296 17.45 -21.53 14.73
C ARG A 296 17.16 -20.50 13.65
N TRP A 297 16.62 -20.92 12.51
CA TRP A 297 16.28 -20.08 11.36
C TRP A 297 14.79 -19.74 11.26
N VAL A 298 14.02 -19.98 12.32
CA VAL A 298 12.58 -19.71 12.38
C VAL A 298 12.28 -18.80 13.57
N ALA A 299 11.43 -17.79 13.36
CA ALA A 299 10.98 -16.94 14.46
C ALA A 299 10.16 -17.77 15.49
N PRO A 300 10.26 -17.50 16.80
CA PRO A 300 11.01 -16.41 17.44
C PRO A 300 12.46 -16.75 17.79
N HIS A 301 13.00 -17.93 17.40
CA HIS A 301 14.38 -18.33 17.75
C HIS A 301 15.44 -17.43 17.12
N MET A 302 15.11 -16.75 16.01
CA MET A 302 15.94 -15.71 15.40
C MET A 302 15.13 -14.41 15.36
N PRO A 303 15.54 -13.36 16.07
CA PRO A 303 14.97 -12.03 15.95
C PRO A 303 15.14 -11.44 14.56
N SER A 304 14.37 -10.40 14.25
CA SER A 304 14.71 -9.54 13.11
C SER A 304 16.04 -8.83 13.38
N PHE A 305 16.72 -8.43 12.30
CA PHE A 305 18.06 -7.85 12.40
C PHE A 305 18.22 -6.61 11.54
N ASN A 306 19.04 -5.68 12.00
CA ASN A 306 19.35 -4.42 11.37
C ASN A 306 20.87 -4.17 11.39
N PHE A 307 21.51 -4.46 10.29
CA PHE A 307 22.90 -4.06 10.01
C PHE A 307 22.93 -2.79 9.15
N PRO A 308 24.05 -2.08 9.04
CA PRO A 308 24.15 -0.94 8.15
C PRO A 308 23.74 -1.27 6.71
N GLY A 309 22.63 -0.68 6.24
CA GLY A 309 22.13 -0.87 4.88
C GLY A 309 21.49 -2.24 4.60
N VAL A 310 21.35 -3.13 5.58
CA VAL A 310 20.73 -4.44 5.43
C VAL A 310 19.78 -4.72 6.59
N THR A 311 18.57 -5.16 6.27
CA THR A 311 17.59 -5.63 7.25
C THR A 311 17.01 -6.97 6.83
N GLY A 312 16.63 -7.79 7.80
CA GLY A 312 16.02 -9.06 7.50
C GLY A 312 15.45 -9.76 8.74
N TRP A 313 14.98 -10.96 8.54
CA TRP A 313 14.43 -11.81 9.57
C TRP A 313 14.34 -13.26 9.11
N ALA A 314 14.26 -14.15 10.06
CA ALA A 314 14.02 -15.56 9.85
C ALA A 314 12.63 -15.82 9.24
N ALA A 315 12.40 -17.03 8.76
CA ALA A 315 11.07 -17.48 8.38
C ALA A 315 10.09 -17.33 9.55
N LEU A 316 8.86 -16.92 9.26
CA LEU A 316 7.79 -16.94 10.26
C LEU A 316 7.27 -18.38 10.44
N PRO A 317 6.66 -18.73 11.58
CA PRO A 317 6.03 -20.03 11.76
C PRO A 317 5.06 -20.35 10.63
N ASN A 318 5.09 -21.57 10.12
CA ASN A 318 4.26 -22.02 8.99
C ASN A 318 4.46 -21.23 7.68
N ASP A 319 5.66 -20.65 7.49
CA ASP A 319 6.04 -19.93 6.28
C ASP A 319 7.31 -20.58 5.67
N ALA A 320 7.16 -21.23 4.54
CA ALA A 320 8.25 -21.93 3.85
C ALA A 320 9.12 -21.01 2.95
N ARG A 321 8.98 -19.69 3.03
CA ARG A 321 9.73 -18.76 2.16
C ARG A 321 11.21 -18.69 2.48
N GLY A 322 11.60 -18.97 3.71
CA GLY A 322 13.00 -18.99 4.13
C GLY A 322 13.48 -17.67 4.76
N PHE A 323 14.81 -17.54 4.82
CA PHE A 323 15.51 -16.44 5.48
C PHE A 323 15.51 -15.20 4.59
N ARG A 324 14.92 -14.12 5.08
CA ARG A 324 14.71 -12.88 4.31
C ARG A 324 15.84 -11.88 4.51
N VAL A 325 16.39 -11.41 3.41
CA VAL A 325 17.38 -10.32 3.38
C VAL A 325 16.88 -9.19 2.47
N ARG A 326 16.89 -7.97 2.98
CA ARG A 326 16.66 -6.75 2.20
C ARG A 326 17.91 -5.88 2.21
N VAL A 327 18.44 -5.60 1.05
CA VAL A 327 19.55 -4.70 0.87
C VAL A 327 19.02 -3.31 0.50
N GLY A 328 19.51 -2.28 1.16
CA GLY A 328 19.11 -0.90 0.91
C GLY A 328 19.55 -0.39 -0.47
N GLY A 329 18.92 0.67 -0.89
CA GLY A 329 19.11 1.28 -2.21
C GLY A 329 17.96 0.95 -3.16
N GLY A 330 17.81 1.74 -4.19
CA GLY A 330 16.81 1.57 -5.24
C GLY A 330 16.89 2.72 -6.23
N THR A 331 16.67 2.43 -7.50
CA THR A 331 16.60 3.44 -8.55
C THR A 331 15.18 3.95 -8.69
N GLN A 332 15.04 5.22 -9.07
CA GLN A 332 13.75 5.81 -9.42
C GLN A 332 13.14 5.05 -10.59
N THR A 333 11.88 4.68 -10.46
CA THR A 333 11.17 3.89 -11.46
C THR A 333 9.71 4.36 -11.62
N ASP A 334 9.04 3.90 -12.66
CA ASP A 334 7.60 4.15 -12.85
C ASP A 334 6.81 2.92 -12.37
N PRO A 335 5.82 3.07 -11.47
CA PRO A 335 5.10 1.94 -10.90
C PRO A 335 4.22 1.16 -11.90
N ASP A 336 3.88 1.75 -13.05
CA ASP A 336 3.10 1.08 -14.08
C ASP A 336 3.95 0.28 -15.05
N THR A 337 5.12 0.79 -15.42
CA THR A 337 5.92 0.27 -16.55
C THR A 337 7.20 -0.45 -16.13
N SER A 338 7.65 -0.28 -14.89
CA SER A 338 8.88 -0.92 -14.41
C SER A 338 8.75 -2.43 -14.34
N GLN A 339 9.79 -3.11 -14.78
CA GLN A 339 9.94 -4.55 -14.55
C GLN A 339 10.13 -4.83 -13.06
N ARG A 340 9.57 -5.94 -12.60
CA ARG A 340 9.59 -6.35 -11.19
C ARG A 340 10.44 -7.59 -10.91
N TRP A 341 11.15 -8.08 -11.89
CA TRP A 341 12.19 -9.08 -11.68
C TRP A 341 13.50 -8.41 -11.27
N ILE A 342 14.33 -9.11 -10.51
CA ILE A 342 15.62 -8.60 -10.05
C ILE A 342 16.70 -9.18 -10.96
N ASP A 343 17.48 -8.30 -11.59
CA ASP A 343 18.60 -8.71 -12.40
C ASP A 343 19.62 -9.50 -11.56
N PRO A 344 20.10 -10.68 -12.05
CA PRO A 344 21.07 -11.50 -11.33
C PRO A 344 22.38 -10.77 -10.92
N SER A 345 22.77 -9.70 -11.62
CA SER A 345 23.87 -8.84 -11.21
C SER A 345 23.71 -8.22 -9.82
N ASN A 346 22.46 -8.15 -9.32
CA ASN A 346 22.15 -7.64 -7.98
C ASN A 346 22.24 -8.73 -6.88
N PHE A 347 22.56 -9.99 -7.20
CA PHE A 347 22.60 -11.08 -6.21
C PHE A 347 23.89 -11.11 -5.40
N GLY A 348 24.96 -10.46 -5.87
CA GLY A 348 26.26 -10.44 -5.19
C GLY A 348 26.22 -9.85 -3.79
N ARG A 349 25.64 -8.66 -3.64
CA ARG A 349 25.61 -7.94 -2.35
C ARG A 349 24.82 -8.69 -1.25
N PRO A 350 23.61 -9.21 -1.47
CA PRO A 350 22.94 -10.01 -0.44
C PRO A 350 23.65 -11.34 -0.16
N ARG A 351 24.29 -11.97 -1.14
CA ARG A 351 25.12 -13.15 -0.93
C ARG A 351 26.35 -12.84 -0.07
N GLN A 352 27.05 -11.76 -0.35
CA GLN A 352 28.18 -11.32 0.46
C GLN A 352 27.77 -11.05 1.92
N PHE A 353 26.61 -10.44 2.12
CA PHE A 353 26.07 -10.23 3.47
C PHE A 353 25.86 -11.56 4.22
N LEU A 354 25.40 -12.62 3.55
CA LEU A 354 25.28 -13.94 4.19
C LEU A 354 26.66 -14.51 4.55
N ILE A 355 27.65 -14.40 3.65
CA ILE A 355 29.03 -14.81 3.91
C ILE A 355 29.58 -14.11 5.15
N ASP A 356 29.36 -12.82 5.26
CA ASP A 356 29.93 -11.99 6.33
C ASP A 356 29.21 -12.16 7.67
N ARG A 357 27.92 -12.51 7.67
CA ARG A 357 27.08 -12.42 8.87
C ARG A 357 26.36 -13.73 9.25
N PHE A 358 26.14 -14.60 8.28
CA PHE A 358 25.45 -15.88 8.46
C PHE A 358 26.17 -17.00 7.70
N PRO A 359 27.40 -17.32 8.09
CA PRO A 359 28.26 -18.21 7.30
C PRO A 359 27.68 -19.61 7.09
N LEU A 360 26.78 -20.07 7.96
CA LEU A 360 26.05 -21.34 7.76
C LEU A 360 25.06 -21.28 6.58
N LEU A 361 24.77 -20.10 6.02
CA LEU A 361 23.92 -19.91 4.85
C LEU A 361 24.71 -19.55 3.57
N ILE A 362 26.03 -19.74 3.57
CA ILE A 362 26.88 -19.40 2.41
C ILE A 362 26.41 -20.09 1.12
N ASP A 363 26.04 -21.38 1.22
CA ASP A 363 25.57 -22.19 0.10
C ASP A 363 24.03 -22.26 0.02
N ALA A 364 23.34 -21.47 0.84
CA ALA A 364 21.88 -21.48 0.86
C ALA A 364 21.29 -21.14 -0.51
N PRO A 365 20.36 -21.94 -1.03
CA PRO A 365 19.73 -21.64 -2.31
C PRO A 365 18.90 -20.35 -2.23
N LEU A 366 18.95 -19.53 -3.27
CA LEU A 366 18.05 -18.41 -3.43
C LEU A 366 16.70 -18.95 -3.90
N LEU A 367 15.70 -18.92 -3.03
CA LEU A 367 14.38 -19.49 -3.28
C LEU A 367 13.46 -18.54 -4.03
N GLU A 368 13.48 -17.28 -3.66
CA GLU A 368 12.59 -16.27 -4.21
C GLU A 368 13.24 -14.89 -4.18
N THR A 369 12.89 -14.05 -5.15
CA THR A 369 13.21 -12.63 -5.14
C THR A 369 11.95 -11.79 -5.30
N ARG A 370 11.90 -10.64 -4.63
CA ARG A 370 10.81 -9.68 -4.73
C ARG A 370 11.35 -8.29 -4.95
N SER A 371 10.75 -7.59 -5.90
CA SER A 371 11.02 -6.17 -6.13
C SER A 371 9.74 -5.39 -5.93
N CYS A 372 9.77 -4.37 -5.09
CA CYS A 372 8.59 -3.55 -4.84
C CYS A 372 8.91 -2.06 -4.83
N HIS A 373 8.00 -1.28 -5.40
CA HIS A 373 8.04 0.16 -5.30
C HIS A 373 7.74 0.62 -3.88
N TYR A 374 8.36 1.73 -3.48
CA TYR A 374 7.96 2.46 -2.29
C TYR A 374 7.98 3.95 -2.60
N GLU A 375 7.22 4.72 -1.83
CA GLU A 375 7.30 6.17 -1.91
C GLU A 375 8.51 6.67 -1.12
N LEU A 376 9.12 7.73 -1.61
CA LEU A 376 10.10 8.53 -0.89
C LEU A 376 9.66 9.99 -0.98
N SER A 377 9.28 10.59 0.13
CA SER A 377 8.96 12.01 0.22
C SER A 377 10.22 12.84 0.40
N VAL A 378 10.24 14.08 -0.07
CA VAL A 378 11.42 14.95 0.00
C VAL A 378 11.87 15.22 1.42
N THR A 379 10.93 15.31 2.37
CA THR A 379 11.21 15.50 3.81
C THR A 379 11.38 14.20 4.58
N ARG A 380 11.15 13.04 3.95
CA ARG A 380 11.03 11.74 4.59
C ARG A 380 9.85 11.62 5.59
N ASN A 381 9.03 12.65 5.75
CA ASN A 381 7.79 12.60 6.53
C ASN A 381 6.62 12.06 5.69
N PHE A 382 5.56 11.62 6.35
CA PHE A 382 4.31 11.31 5.67
C PHE A 382 3.66 12.59 5.14
N TYR A 383 2.88 12.47 4.08
CA TYR A 383 2.00 13.52 3.60
C TYR A 383 0.58 13.17 4.00
N ILE A 384 0.05 13.90 4.99
CA ILE A 384 -1.34 13.78 5.45
C ILE A 384 -1.90 15.20 5.48
N ASP A 385 -2.45 15.61 4.34
CA ASP A 385 -2.86 16.99 4.11
C ASP A 385 -4.05 17.05 3.15
N THR A 386 -4.69 18.21 3.05
CA THR A 386 -5.73 18.47 2.05
C THR A 386 -5.10 18.77 0.69
N HIS A 387 -5.86 18.48 -0.36
CA HIS A 387 -5.50 18.92 -1.72
C HIS A 387 -5.43 20.45 -1.78
N PRO A 388 -4.48 21.06 -2.52
CA PRO A 388 -4.33 22.50 -2.56
C PRO A 388 -5.57 23.27 -3.08
N GLU A 389 -6.33 22.65 -4.00
CA GLU A 389 -7.49 23.28 -4.65
C GLU A 389 -8.84 22.69 -4.24
N TRP A 390 -8.88 21.43 -3.75
CA TRP A 390 -10.14 20.76 -3.41
C TRP A 390 -10.27 20.52 -1.91
N SER A 391 -11.14 21.29 -1.27
CA SER A 391 -11.32 21.29 0.18
C SER A 391 -11.82 19.95 0.76
N ASN A 392 -12.43 19.09 -0.06
CA ASN A 392 -12.96 17.78 0.32
C ASN A 392 -12.06 16.61 -0.10
N VAL A 393 -10.81 16.87 -0.48
CA VAL A 393 -9.84 15.85 -0.90
C VAL A 393 -8.65 15.83 0.04
N TRP A 394 -8.34 14.63 0.54
CA TRP A 394 -7.23 14.35 1.43
C TRP A 394 -6.19 13.50 0.73
N ILE A 395 -4.92 13.78 0.98
CA ILE A 395 -3.77 13.00 0.55
C ILE A 395 -3.21 12.26 1.76
N ALA A 396 -2.99 10.95 1.62
CA ALA A 396 -2.37 10.12 2.64
C ALA A 396 -1.28 9.24 2.01
N GLY A 397 -0.02 9.66 2.07
CA GLY A 397 1.10 9.00 1.42
C GLY A 397 2.45 9.40 1.96
N GLY A 398 3.48 9.29 1.11
CA GLY A 398 4.85 9.64 1.47
C GLY A 398 5.49 8.66 2.48
N GLY A 399 5.13 7.38 2.41
CA GLY A 399 5.54 6.35 3.39
C GLY A 399 7.04 6.18 3.59
N SER A 400 7.88 6.71 2.72
CA SER A 400 9.35 6.83 2.81
C SER A 400 10.06 5.53 3.23
N ALA A 401 9.65 4.41 2.63
CA ALA A 401 10.08 3.03 2.91
C ALA A 401 9.75 2.51 4.34
N GLU A 402 9.10 3.33 5.17
CA GLU A 402 8.84 3.03 6.58
C GLU A 402 7.35 2.94 6.91
N GLY A 403 6.46 3.38 6.00
CA GLY A 403 5.05 3.63 6.28
C GLY A 403 4.24 2.41 6.72
N PHE A 404 4.55 1.21 6.24
CA PHE A 404 3.70 0.03 6.46
C PHE A 404 3.39 -0.22 7.95
N LYS A 405 4.43 -0.22 8.80
CA LYS A 405 4.28 -0.48 10.24
C LYS A 405 3.34 0.50 10.94
N PHE A 406 3.25 1.73 10.42
CA PHE A 406 2.41 2.78 10.98
C PHE A 406 0.93 2.69 10.54
N GLY A 407 0.56 1.73 9.69
CA GLY A 407 -0.81 1.61 9.19
C GLY A 407 -1.90 1.85 10.23
N PRO A 408 -1.90 1.16 11.38
CA PRO A 408 -2.93 1.33 12.41
C PRO A 408 -2.98 2.74 13.02
N VAL A 409 -1.83 3.42 13.16
CA VAL A 409 -1.74 4.76 13.76
C VAL A 409 -2.05 5.83 12.72
N VAL A 410 -1.50 5.70 11.51
CA VAL A 410 -1.77 6.62 10.40
C VAL A 410 -3.24 6.55 10.00
N GLY A 411 -3.81 5.35 9.89
CA GLY A 411 -5.22 5.19 9.55
C GLY A 411 -6.16 5.87 10.55
N ASP A 412 -5.91 5.72 11.85
CA ASP A 412 -6.65 6.42 12.91
C ASP A 412 -6.48 7.94 12.81
N TYR A 413 -5.25 8.40 12.61
CA TYR A 413 -4.95 9.82 12.49
C TYR A 413 -5.63 10.44 11.26
N VAL A 414 -5.52 9.82 10.08
CA VAL A 414 -6.19 10.28 8.86
C VAL A 414 -7.71 10.29 9.04
N ALA A 415 -8.27 9.22 9.62
CA ALA A 415 -9.71 9.13 9.87
C ALA A 415 -10.20 10.27 10.77
N LYS A 416 -9.50 10.57 11.85
CA LYS A 416 -9.81 11.70 12.74
C LYS A 416 -9.76 13.04 12.01
N ARG A 417 -8.70 13.27 11.21
CA ARG A 417 -8.57 14.51 10.42
C ARG A 417 -9.73 14.69 9.43
N VAL A 418 -10.08 13.63 8.72
CA VAL A 418 -11.20 13.62 7.75
C VAL A 418 -12.54 13.88 8.45
N MET A 419 -12.71 13.36 9.66
CA MET A 419 -13.93 13.57 10.47
C MET A 419 -13.96 14.92 11.22
N GLY A 420 -12.97 15.80 10.99
CA GLY A 420 -12.89 17.10 11.64
C GLY A 420 -12.48 17.05 13.12
N ILE A 421 -11.93 15.92 13.56
CA ILE A 421 -11.38 15.79 14.91
C ILE A 421 -9.94 16.30 14.89
N ASP A 422 -9.66 17.30 15.70
CA ASP A 422 -8.34 17.91 15.77
C ASP A 422 -7.28 16.91 16.19
N GLY A 423 -6.19 16.87 15.42
CA GLY A 423 -4.99 16.12 15.75
C GLY A 423 -3.97 17.00 16.46
N ASP A 424 -2.87 16.38 16.89
CA ASP A 424 -1.71 17.11 17.42
C ASP A 424 -1.21 18.13 16.37
N PRO A 425 -1.16 19.43 16.70
CA PRO A 425 -0.77 20.48 15.75
C PRO A 425 0.68 20.35 15.26
N VAL A 426 1.57 19.76 16.06
CA VAL A 426 2.97 19.49 15.67
C VAL A 426 3.00 18.43 14.57
N ILE A 427 2.23 17.36 14.74
CA ILE A 427 2.08 16.29 13.74
C ILE A 427 1.43 16.87 12.47
N ALA A 428 0.34 17.61 12.61
CA ALA A 428 -0.36 18.22 11.50
C ALA A 428 0.55 19.13 10.68
N LYS A 429 1.40 19.94 11.34
CA LYS A 429 2.40 20.78 10.65
C LYS A 429 3.49 19.96 9.96
N GLY A 430 3.99 18.91 10.65
CA GLY A 430 5.09 18.08 10.12
C GLY A 430 4.69 17.20 8.95
N PHE A 431 3.40 16.90 8.79
CA PHE A 431 2.89 16.01 7.73
C PHE A 431 2.18 16.76 6.59
N ARG A 432 2.25 18.09 6.59
CA ARG A 432 1.82 18.88 5.43
C ARG A 432 2.67 18.56 4.21
N ILE A 433 2.07 18.71 3.04
CA ILE A 433 2.80 18.69 1.78
C ILE A 433 3.75 19.89 1.78
N PRO A 434 5.06 19.66 1.72
CA PRO A 434 6.06 20.71 1.90
C PRO A 434 6.16 21.59 0.64
N LYS A 435 6.82 22.74 0.78
CA LYS A 435 7.21 23.57 -0.37
C LYS A 435 8.46 23.06 -1.07
N GLU A 436 9.31 22.37 -0.32
CA GLU A 436 10.56 21.78 -0.80
C GLU A 436 10.28 20.71 -1.85
N GLU A 437 11.15 20.63 -2.83
CA GLU A 437 11.07 19.72 -3.96
C GLU A 437 12.39 18.96 -4.13
N PHE A 438 12.30 17.76 -4.70
CA PHE A 438 13.50 17.10 -5.20
C PHE A 438 14.03 17.86 -6.43
N GLU A 439 15.34 17.97 -6.55
CA GLU A 439 15.95 18.38 -7.81
C GLU A 439 15.47 17.44 -8.93
N GLU A 440 14.80 17.98 -9.92
CA GLU A 440 14.43 17.19 -11.10
C GLU A 440 15.72 16.81 -11.86
N PRO A 441 15.88 15.52 -12.21
CA PRO A 441 16.89 15.17 -13.19
C PRO A 441 16.59 15.94 -14.49
N PRO A 442 17.61 16.36 -15.26
CA PRO A 442 17.39 17.10 -16.49
C PRO A 442 16.40 16.34 -17.38
N ARG A 443 15.35 17.02 -17.80
CA ARG A 443 14.27 16.43 -18.62
C ARG A 443 14.87 15.99 -19.96
N THR A 444 14.62 14.77 -20.36
CA THR A 444 14.94 14.36 -21.72
C THR A 444 14.04 15.11 -22.71
N ALA A 445 14.48 15.29 -23.96
CA ALA A 445 13.66 15.91 -25.00
C ALA A 445 12.31 15.19 -25.16
N ALA A 446 12.26 13.87 -24.96
CA ALA A 446 11.03 13.06 -24.98
C ALA A 446 10.08 13.38 -23.81
N ASP A 447 10.60 13.62 -22.60
CA ASP A 447 9.79 14.01 -21.45
C ASP A 447 9.20 15.39 -21.63
N SER A 448 9.97 16.32 -22.18
CA SER A 448 9.52 17.69 -22.49
C SER A 448 8.42 17.68 -23.53
N ALA A 449 8.53 16.88 -24.58
CA ALA A 449 7.50 16.70 -25.61
C ALA A 449 6.21 16.11 -25.05
N ARG A 450 6.29 15.10 -24.17
CA ARG A 450 5.11 14.49 -23.51
C ARG A 450 4.39 15.47 -22.60
N VAL A 451 5.12 16.26 -21.82
CA VAL A 451 4.54 17.26 -20.93
C VAL A 451 3.80 18.33 -21.75
N LYS A 452 4.42 18.79 -22.84
CA LYS A 452 3.80 19.76 -23.76
C LYS A 452 2.52 19.21 -24.41
N ALA A 453 2.58 17.99 -24.97
CA ALA A 453 1.42 17.36 -25.59
C ALA A 453 0.24 17.17 -24.62
N ARG A 454 0.53 16.89 -23.34
CA ARG A 454 -0.51 16.76 -22.30
C ARG A 454 -1.08 18.11 -21.89
N ALA A 455 -0.26 19.16 -21.77
CA ALA A 455 -0.71 20.52 -21.51
C ALA A 455 -1.62 21.03 -22.63
N ASP A 456 -1.25 20.80 -23.89
CA ASP A 456 -2.03 21.16 -25.07
C ASP A 456 -3.37 20.40 -25.10
N SER A 457 -3.39 19.12 -24.72
CA SER A 457 -4.61 18.31 -24.62
C SER A 457 -5.57 18.82 -23.55
N VAL A 458 -5.05 19.19 -22.37
CA VAL A 458 -5.86 19.76 -21.28
C VAL A 458 -6.40 21.15 -21.65
N ALA A 459 -5.59 21.98 -22.27
CA ALA A 459 -6.01 23.30 -22.76
C ALA A 459 -7.11 23.18 -23.81
N LYS A 460 -6.99 22.23 -24.74
CA LYS A 460 -8.03 21.96 -25.75
C LYS A 460 -9.34 21.48 -25.12
N ALA A 461 -9.27 20.53 -24.18
CA ALA A 461 -10.47 20.04 -23.48
C ALA A 461 -11.18 21.18 -22.70
N LYS A 462 -10.41 22.09 -22.09
CA LYS A 462 -10.94 23.26 -21.39
C LYS A 462 -11.60 24.28 -22.37
N ALA A 463 -11.00 24.49 -23.53
CA ALA A 463 -11.56 25.34 -24.57
C ALA A 463 -12.84 24.75 -25.18
N ASP A 464 -12.90 23.46 -25.41
CA ASP A 464 -14.07 22.75 -25.93
C ASP A 464 -15.23 22.76 -24.92
N SER A 465 -14.94 22.65 -23.61
CA SER A 465 -15.93 22.79 -22.54
C SER A 465 -16.52 24.21 -22.50
N ILE A 466 -15.69 25.25 -22.60
CA ILE A 466 -16.14 26.66 -22.62
C ILE A 466 -17.02 26.93 -23.86
N LYS A 467 -16.67 26.40 -25.03
CA LYS A 467 -17.50 26.52 -26.25
C LYS A 467 -18.85 25.79 -26.09
N ALA A 468 -18.87 24.60 -25.47
CA ALA A 468 -20.11 23.87 -25.24
C ALA A 468 -21.07 24.63 -24.31
N ASP A 469 -20.54 25.30 -23.28
CA ASP A 469 -21.33 26.13 -22.35
C ASP A 469 -21.83 27.42 -23.00
N SER A 470 -21.05 28.03 -23.88
CA SER A 470 -21.47 29.23 -24.63
C SER A 470 -22.57 28.93 -25.67
N VAL A 471 -22.55 27.75 -26.30
CA VAL A 471 -23.59 27.29 -27.22
C VAL A 471 -24.90 27.00 -26.45
N LYS A 472 -24.84 26.45 -25.25
CA LYS A 472 -26.03 26.25 -24.38
C LYS A 472 -26.61 27.57 -23.90
N ALA A 473 -25.82 28.58 -23.58
CA ALA A 473 -26.28 29.88 -23.18
C ALA A 473 -26.92 30.69 -24.34
N GLY A 474 -26.47 30.46 -25.59
CA GLY A 474 -27.04 31.10 -26.80
C GLY A 474 -28.38 30.51 -27.25
N SER A 475 -28.75 29.29 -26.84
CA SER A 475 -29.99 28.63 -27.28
C SER A 475 -31.22 28.91 -26.41
N THR A 476 -31.08 29.65 -25.30
CA THR A 476 -32.20 30.02 -24.41
C THR A 476 -32.79 31.44 -24.68
N GLY A 477 -32.34 32.13 -25.74
CA GLY A 477 -32.80 33.45 -26.15
C GLY A 477 -33.93 33.45 -27.21
N SER A 478 -34.93 32.57 -27.08
CA SER A 478 -36.14 32.65 -27.93
C SER A 478 -37.17 33.59 -27.31
N SER A 479 -37.37 34.70 -27.98
CA SER A 479 -38.37 35.75 -27.77
C SER A 479 -39.76 35.21 -27.40
N ARG A 480 -40.22 35.47 -26.19
CA ARG A 480 -41.64 35.53 -25.86
C ARG A 480 -42.19 36.88 -26.29
N LYS A 481 -42.96 36.92 -27.40
CA LYS A 481 -43.88 38.01 -27.70
C LYS A 481 -44.94 38.01 -26.61
N VAL A 482 -45.05 39.13 -25.88
CA VAL A 482 -46.15 39.44 -24.98
C VAL A 482 -47.30 39.99 -25.84
N PRO A 483 -48.55 39.46 -25.72
CA PRO A 483 -49.71 40.07 -26.36
C PRO A 483 -50.09 41.36 -25.61
N ASP A 484 -50.23 42.43 -26.38
CA ASP A 484 -50.75 43.72 -25.93
C ASP A 484 -52.28 43.61 -25.79
N ASN A 485 -52.80 43.57 -24.58
CA ASN A 485 -54.20 43.85 -24.24
C ASN A 485 -54.30 44.00 -22.71
N ASP A 486 -54.55 45.22 -22.30
CA ASP A 486 -55.44 45.70 -21.24
C ASP A 486 -54.90 47.00 -20.62
N ARG A 487 -55.40 48.14 -21.20
CA ARG A 487 -55.43 49.45 -20.53
C ARG A 487 -56.71 49.49 -19.70
N PRO A 488 -56.65 49.74 -18.38
CA PRO A 488 -57.87 50.21 -17.66
C PRO A 488 -58.19 51.68 -17.90
N PRO A 489 -59.46 52.04 -17.78
CA PRO A 489 -59.95 53.43 -18.17
C PRO A 489 -59.57 54.45 -17.09
N ARG A 490 -59.27 55.66 -17.58
CA ARG A 490 -59.11 56.90 -16.77
C ARG A 490 -60.42 57.24 -16.08
N ARG A 491 -60.41 57.53 -14.81
CA ARG A 491 -61.45 58.28 -14.10
C ARG A 491 -60.97 59.73 -13.86
N PRO A 492 -61.88 60.70 -14.02
CA PRO A 492 -61.57 62.08 -13.74
C PRO A 492 -61.90 62.42 -12.27
N TYR A 493 -61.15 63.28 -11.75
CA TYR A 493 -61.12 64.29 -10.71
C TYR A 493 -59.93 64.14 -9.76
#